data_190eef395ab4262f609ae3a606f7799d
#
_entry.id   190eef395ab4262f609ae3a606f7799d
#
_cell.length_a   1.000
_cell.length_b   1.000
_cell.length_c   1.000
_cell.angle_alpha   90.00
_cell.angle_beta   90.00
_cell.angle_gamma   90.00
#
_symmetry.space_group_name_H-M   'P 1'
#
loop_
_entity.id
_entity.type
_entity.pdbx_description
1 polymer ?
#
loop_
_entity_poly.entity_id
_entity_poly.type
_entity_poly.pdbx_seq_one_letter_code
_entity_poly.pdbx_strand_id
1 'polypeptide(L)'
;MPVTADLEAGYGPRPEDAAATATGAIEAGAVGFNFEDARDHPDYPLFDIGAQVERIHAARDAGSRAGVPLVINARTDVYLAQVGEPGTRFAETVRRLAAYRDAGADCLFAPGLTDAPTIGALVRELGAPVNILVGPHSPTVNELATLGVARISLGGAVMRSALDFTRRAVAELREQTSYATIVRTNLTHADMQKLMG
;
A
#
# COMPACT_ATOMS: atom_id res chain seq x y z
N MET A 1 8.11 -8.84 -15.80
CA MET A 1 6.87 -8.47 -15.08
C MET A 1 7.05 -7.08 -14.48
N PRO A 2 6.09 -6.14 -14.60
CA PRO A 2 6.21 -4.83 -13.95
C PRO A 2 6.30 -4.97 -12.43
N VAL A 3 7.21 -4.21 -11.80
CA VAL A 3 7.41 -4.19 -10.36
C VAL A 3 7.13 -2.78 -9.85
N THR A 4 6.39 -2.66 -8.75
CA THR A 4 6.22 -1.41 -8.00
C THR A 4 6.86 -1.55 -6.62
N ALA A 5 7.50 -0.48 -6.15
CA ALA A 5 8.14 -0.43 -4.85
C ALA A 5 7.19 0.12 -3.77
N ASP A 6 7.45 -0.20 -2.52
CA ASP A 6 6.91 0.53 -1.38
C ASP A 6 8.02 1.48 -0.89
N LEU A 7 7.84 2.77 -1.09
CA LEU A 7 8.83 3.78 -0.77
C LEU A 7 8.49 4.57 0.51
N GLU A 8 7.50 4.07 1.26
CA GLU A 8 7.04 4.74 2.47
C GLU A 8 6.76 6.24 2.19
N ALA A 9 7.32 7.13 3.03
CA ALA A 9 7.23 8.57 2.83
C ALA A 9 8.39 9.14 1.97
N GLY A 10 9.16 8.33 1.25
CA GLY A 10 10.21 8.78 0.32
C GLY A 10 11.51 9.22 0.99
N TYR A 11 11.77 8.76 2.21
CA TYR A 11 13.05 8.84 2.95
C TYR A 11 13.64 10.25 3.12
N GLY A 12 12.78 11.30 3.12
CA GLY A 12 13.16 12.66 3.42
C GLY A 12 12.00 13.62 3.30
N PRO A 13 12.04 14.80 3.94
CA PRO A 13 10.89 15.69 4.00
C PRO A 13 10.72 16.60 2.78
N ARG A 14 11.75 16.80 1.98
CA ARG A 14 11.75 17.78 0.88
C ARG A 14 11.32 17.15 -0.45
N PRO A 15 10.85 17.94 -1.42
CA PRO A 15 10.57 17.47 -2.77
C PRO A 15 11.78 16.81 -3.46
N GLU A 16 12.99 17.36 -3.24
CA GLU A 16 14.23 16.80 -3.80
C GLU A 16 14.54 15.40 -3.26
N ASP A 17 14.21 15.13 -2.00
CA ASP A 17 14.41 13.82 -1.38
C ASP A 17 13.46 12.79 -2.03
N ALA A 18 12.21 13.18 -2.27
CA ALA A 18 11.23 12.36 -3.00
C ALA A 18 11.65 12.08 -4.44
N ALA A 19 12.17 13.09 -5.14
CA ALA A 19 12.70 12.93 -6.49
C ALA A 19 13.91 11.99 -6.54
N ALA A 20 14.84 12.10 -5.57
CA ALA A 20 16.00 11.21 -5.48
C ALA A 20 15.57 9.76 -5.21
N THR A 21 14.61 9.54 -4.31
CA THR A 21 14.06 8.22 -4.01
C THR A 21 13.35 7.62 -5.23
N ALA A 22 12.55 8.40 -5.95
CA ALA A 22 11.90 7.96 -7.19
C ALA A 22 12.93 7.60 -8.26
N THR A 23 14.00 8.38 -8.42
CA THR A 23 15.09 8.09 -9.34
C THR A 23 15.77 6.76 -9.00
N GLY A 24 16.12 6.52 -7.74
CA GLY A 24 16.73 5.26 -7.32
C GLY A 24 15.81 4.05 -7.56
N ALA A 25 14.49 4.19 -7.36
CA ALA A 25 13.54 3.15 -7.66
C ALA A 25 13.47 2.83 -9.17
N ILE A 26 13.51 3.85 -10.02
CA ILE A 26 13.55 3.71 -11.49
C ILE A 26 14.85 3.00 -11.91
N GLU A 27 16.00 3.41 -11.38
CA GLU A 27 17.30 2.79 -11.68
C GLU A 27 17.32 1.30 -11.25
N ALA A 28 16.60 0.95 -10.18
CA ALA A 28 16.40 -0.44 -9.76
C ALA A 28 15.38 -1.22 -10.63
N GLY A 29 14.74 -0.57 -11.61
CA GLY A 29 13.79 -1.18 -12.54
C GLY A 29 12.32 -1.14 -12.10
N ALA A 30 11.97 -0.39 -11.05
CA ALA A 30 10.58 -0.19 -10.68
C ALA A 30 9.87 0.76 -11.68
N VAL A 31 8.61 0.46 -11.97
CA VAL A 31 7.74 1.25 -12.85
C VAL A 31 6.65 2.01 -12.10
N GLY A 32 6.70 2.00 -10.78
CA GLY A 32 5.76 2.69 -9.91
C GLY A 32 6.06 2.43 -8.44
N PHE A 33 5.34 3.10 -7.56
CA PHE A 33 5.53 2.95 -6.11
C PHE A 33 4.32 3.42 -5.31
N ASN A 34 4.23 2.94 -4.05
CA ASN A 34 3.42 3.57 -3.02
C ASN A 34 4.18 4.78 -2.47
N PHE A 35 3.44 5.86 -2.20
CA PHE A 35 4.02 7.11 -1.69
C PHE A 35 3.08 7.74 -0.67
N GLU A 36 3.42 7.64 0.62
CA GLU A 36 2.54 8.05 1.70
C GLU A 36 2.88 9.42 2.27
N ASP A 37 1.89 10.01 2.92
CA ASP A 37 2.03 11.29 3.61
C ASP A 37 2.39 11.13 5.10
N ALA A 38 2.68 9.91 5.57
CA ALA A 38 3.10 9.65 6.94
C ALA A 38 4.43 10.33 7.28
N ARG A 39 4.55 10.78 8.55
CA ARG A 39 5.77 11.34 9.12
C ARG A 39 6.10 10.65 10.43
N ASP A 40 7.37 10.44 10.67
CA ASP A 40 7.86 10.01 11.98
C ASP A 40 7.93 11.22 12.94
N HIS A 41 6.76 11.74 13.31
CA HIS A 41 6.62 12.86 14.22
C HIS A 41 5.35 12.70 15.07
N PRO A 42 5.46 12.71 16.42
CA PRO A 42 4.32 12.39 17.29
C PRO A 42 3.17 13.42 17.20
N ASP A 43 3.49 14.71 17.07
CA ASP A 43 2.48 15.77 17.05
C ASP A 43 1.98 16.09 15.63
N TYR A 44 2.73 15.72 14.61
CA TYR A 44 2.41 16.01 13.19
C TYR A 44 2.61 14.74 12.37
N PRO A 45 1.72 13.75 12.51
CA PRO A 45 1.91 12.43 11.90
C PRO A 45 1.82 12.41 10.38
N LEU A 46 1.29 13.46 9.77
CA LEU A 46 1.18 13.58 8.32
C LEU A 46 1.83 14.87 7.82
N PHE A 47 2.36 14.82 6.60
CA PHE A 47 2.75 16.04 5.86
C PHE A 47 1.54 16.92 5.59
N ASP A 48 1.76 18.24 5.55
CA ASP A 48 0.77 19.15 4.98
C ASP A 48 0.45 18.75 3.54
N ILE A 49 -0.80 18.98 3.13
CA ILE A 49 -1.25 18.65 1.77
C ILE A 49 -0.37 19.31 0.72
N GLY A 50 -0.08 20.61 0.87
CA GLY A 50 0.77 21.35 -0.07
C GLY A 50 2.17 20.74 -0.16
N ALA A 51 2.79 20.41 0.99
CA ALA A 51 4.10 19.76 1.01
C ALA A 51 4.08 18.39 0.31
N GLN A 52 3.02 17.58 0.52
CA GLN A 52 2.91 16.29 -0.15
C GLN A 52 2.63 16.43 -1.66
N VAL A 53 1.86 17.42 -2.08
CA VAL A 53 1.63 17.76 -3.49
C VAL A 53 2.96 18.07 -4.20
N GLU A 54 3.79 18.93 -3.63
CA GLU A 54 5.11 19.26 -4.20
C GLU A 54 6.02 18.02 -4.30
N ARG A 55 5.94 17.12 -3.33
CA ARG A 55 6.71 15.86 -3.32
C ARG A 55 6.20 14.90 -4.40
N ILE A 56 4.88 14.82 -4.65
CA ILE A 56 4.29 14.04 -5.74
C ILE A 56 4.73 14.61 -7.10
N HIS A 57 4.69 15.93 -7.28
CA HIS A 57 5.19 16.59 -8.50
C HIS A 57 6.66 16.25 -8.75
N ALA A 58 7.52 16.37 -7.72
CA ALA A 58 8.96 16.08 -7.84
C ALA A 58 9.23 14.62 -8.24
N ALA A 59 8.46 13.67 -7.69
CA ALA A 59 8.54 12.27 -8.05
C ALA A 59 8.04 12.01 -9.49
N ARG A 60 6.95 12.66 -9.92
CA ARG A 60 6.43 12.59 -11.29
C ARG A 60 7.45 13.13 -12.30
N ASP A 61 8.06 14.26 -11.98
CA ASP A 61 9.11 14.87 -12.81
C ASP A 61 10.35 13.99 -12.94
N ALA A 62 10.72 13.26 -11.88
CA ALA A 62 11.81 12.29 -11.95
C ALA A 62 11.50 11.17 -12.96
N GLY A 63 10.28 10.63 -12.93
CA GLY A 63 9.81 9.66 -13.93
C GLY A 63 9.85 10.22 -15.36
N SER A 64 9.37 11.43 -15.54
CA SER A 64 9.36 12.11 -16.85
C SER A 64 10.76 12.30 -17.40
N ARG A 65 11.72 12.75 -16.57
CA ARG A 65 13.13 12.89 -16.95
C ARG A 65 13.79 11.57 -17.32
N ALA A 66 13.39 10.49 -16.66
CA ALA A 66 13.90 9.14 -16.95
C ALA A 66 13.20 8.46 -18.14
N GLY A 67 12.15 9.06 -18.70
CA GLY A 67 11.36 8.47 -19.76
C GLY A 67 10.51 7.27 -19.30
N VAL A 68 10.24 7.16 -17.98
CA VAL A 68 9.45 6.09 -17.37
C VAL A 68 8.09 6.64 -16.94
N PRO A 69 6.97 6.17 -17.50
CA PRO A 69 5.63 6.55 -17.08
C PRO A 69 5.29 5.88 -15.74
N LEU A 70 5.82 6.46 -14.66
CA LEU A 70 5.63 5.93 -13.30
C LEU A 70 4.16 5.83 -12.92
N VAL A 71 3.79 4.75 -12.25
CA VAL A 71 2.51 4.63 -11.54
C VAL A 71 2.70 5.04 -10.09
N ILE A 72 2.20 6.21 -9.72
CA ILE A 72 2.23 6.73 -8.35
C ILE A 72 0.92 6.36 -7.64
N ASN A 73 1.01 5.46 -6.65
CA ASN A 73 -0.08 5.10 -5.75
C ASN A 73 0.03 5.96 -4.49
N ALA A 74 -0.56 7.16 -4.54
CA ALA A 74 -0.48 8.12 -3.44
C ALA A 74 -1.36 7.68 -2.26
N ARG A 75 -0.72 7.57 -1.09
CA ARG A 75 -1.34 7.08 0.14
C ARG A 75 -1.51 8.19 1.16
N THR A 76 -2.66 8.18 1.84
CA THR A 76 -2.83 8.97 3.06
C THR A 76 -3.11 8.07 4.26
N ASP A 77 -2.42 8.33 5.37
CA ASP A 77 -2.51 7.55 6.59
C ASP A 77 -3.54 8.07 7.60
N VAL A 78 -4.47 8.93 7.19
CA VAL A 78 -5.52 9.48 8.07
C VAL A 78 -6.24 8.39 8.86
N TYR A 79 -6.67 7.30 8.20
CA TYR A 79 -7.34 6.19 8.88
C TYR A 79 -6.37 5.27 9.63
N LEU A 80 -5.23 4.95 9.04
CA LEU A 80 -4.26 4.03 9.63
C LEU A 80 -3.64 4.62 10.91
N ALA A 81 -3.25 5.89 10.88
CA ALA A 81 -2.68 6.61 12.02
C ALA A 81 -3.77 7.25 12.92
N GLN A 82 -5.06 7.06 12.58
CA GLN A 82 -6.21 7.59 13.32
C GLN A 82 -6.14 9.11 13.56
N VAL A 83 -5.71 9.86 12.56
CA VAL A 83 -5.53 11.31 12.65
C VAL A 83 -6.88 12.02 12.79
N GLY A 84 -6.98 12.92 13.75
CA GLY A 84 -8.20 13.69 14.01
C GLY A 84 -9.36 12.87 14.58
N GLU A 85 -10.48 13.55 14.80
CA GLU A 85 -11.70 12.93 15.31
C GLU A 85 -12.29 11.93 14.30
N PRO A 86 -12.84 10.79 14.76
CA PRO A 86 -13.39 9.76 13.86
C PRO A 86 -14.35 10.30 12.80
N GLY A 87 -15.24 11.24 13.18
CA GLY A 87 -16.25 11.83 12.29
C GLY A 87 -15.68 12.75 11.20
N THR A 88 -14.44 13.21 11.32
CA THR A 88 -13.80 14.11 10.34
C THR A 88 -12.86 13.39 9.38
N ARG A 89 -12.46 12.14 9.69
CA ARG A 89 -11.44 11.39 8.92
C ARG A 89 -11.83 11.18 7.46
N PHE A 90 -13.12 10.92 7.18
CA PHE A 90 -13.57 10.72 5.80
C PHE A 90 -13.35 11.97 4.96
N ALA A 91 -13.82 13.13 5.44
CA ALA A 91 -13.66 14.40 4.73
C ALA A 91 -12.19 14.78 4.54
N GLU A 92 -11.35 14.55 5.56
CA GLU A 92 -9.91 14.79 5.47
C GLU A 92 -9.22 13.84 4.48
N THR A 93 -9.61 12.56 4.44
CA THR A 93 -9.10 11.58 3.47
C THR A 93 -9.45 11.99 2.05
N VAL A 94 -10.71 12.37 1.79
CA VAL A 94 -11.15 12.84 0.48
C VAL A 94 -10.35 14.08 0.06
N ARG A 95 -10.22 15.07 0.96
CA ARG A 95 -9.50 16.34 0.69
C ARG A 95 -8.04 16.06 0.30
N ARG A 96 -7.35 15.18 1.01
CA ARG A 96 -5.96 14.81 0.73
C ARG A 96 -5.82 14.08 -0.59
N LEU A 97 -6.56 13.00 -0.76
CA LEU A 97 -6.47 12.17 -1.95
C LEU A 97 -6.89 12.89 -3.23
N ALA A 98 -7.87 13.80 -3.15
CA ALA A 98 -8.23 14.67 -4.27
C ALA A 98 -7.04 15.56 -4.68
N ALA A 99 -6.37 16.20 -3.71
CA ALA A 99 -5.19 17.01 -3.98
C ALA A 99 -4.05 16.17 -4.59
N TYR A 100 -3.86 14.93 -4.12
CA TYR A 100 -2.82 14.04 -4.64
C TYR A 100 -3.13 13.55 -6.07
N ARG A 101 -4.42 13.28 -6.36
CA ARG A 101 -4.89 13.03 -7.74
C ARG A 101 -4.56 14.21 -8.65
N ASP A 102 -4.91 15.42 -8.22
CA ASP A 102 -4.71 16.64 -9.00
C ASP A 102 -3.21 16.98 -9.18
N ALA A 103 -2.36 16.50 -8.26
CA ALA A 103 -0.90 16.53 -8.39
C ALA A 103 -0.32 15.42 -9.31
N GLY A 104 -1.16 14.57 -9.89
CA GLY A 104 -0.75 13.55 -10.85
C GLY A 104 -0.54 12.15 -10.28
N ALA A 105 -1.13 11.81 -9.13
CA ALA A 105 -1.18 10.42 -8.68
C ALA A 105 -2.13 9.60 -9.57
N ASP A 106 -1.72 8.38 -9.92
CA ASP A 106 -2.48 7.48 -10.79
C ASP A 106 -3.48 6.62 -10.01
N CYS A 107 -3.20 6.38 -8.74
CA CYS A 107 -4.04 5.59 -7.84
C CYS A 107 -4.01 6.23 -6.45
N LEU A 108 -5.09 6.09 -5.71
CA LEU A 108 -5.31 6.76 -4.43
C LEU A 108 -5.51 5.70 -3.33
N PHE A 109 -4.74 5.75 -2.26
CA PHE A 109 -4.67 4.69 -1.29
C PHE A 109 -5.00 5.17 0.13
N ALA A 110 -6.03 4.55 0.73
CA ALA A 110 -6.47 4.82 2.10
C ALA A 110 -6.41 3.53 2.95
N PRO A 111 -5.25 3.13 3.48
CA PRO A 111 -5.15 1.97 4.37
C PRO A 111 -5.88 2.25 5.69
N GLY A 112 -6.35 1.17 6.33
CA GLY A 112 -7.13 1.26 7.57
C GLY A 112 -8.63 1.44 7.38
N LEU A 113 -9.09 1.72 6.16
CA LEU A 113 -10.49 1.77 5.81
C LEU A 113 -11.00 0.36 5.43
N THR A 114 -11.96 -0.18 6.18
CA THR A 114 -12.47 -1.55 6.00
C THR A 114 -13.97 -1.64 5.82
N ASP A 115 -14.68 -0.55 6.08
CA ASP A 115 -16.14 -0.48 6.02
C ASP A 115 -16.64 -0.29 4.59
N ALA A 116 -17.46 -1.20 4.08
CA ALA A 116 -17.93 -1.21 2.70
C ALA A 116 -18.70 0.06 2.27
N PRO A 117 -19.66 0.59 3.06
CA PRO A 117 -20.33 1.84 2.74
C PRO A 117 -19.35 3.02 2.57
N THR A 118 -18.38 3.15 3.47
CA THR A 118 -17.39 4.25 3.43
C THR A 118 -16.41 4.05 2.27
N ILE A 119 -15.98 2.82 1.96
CA ILE A 119 -15.17 2.53 0.76
C ILE A 119 -15.92 2.95 -0.51
N GLY A 120 -17.18 2.56 -0.65
CA GLY A 120 -17.99 2.93 -1.80
C GLY A 120 -18.23 4.44 -1.91
N ALA A 121 -18.39 5.16 -0.81
CA ALA A 121 -18.45 6.60 -0.78
C ALA A 121 -17.13 7.24 -1.25
N LEU A 122 -15.98 6.75 -0.75
CA LEU A 122 -14.66 7.23 -1.14
C LEU A 122 -14.41 7.08 -2.64
N VAL A 123 -14.73 5.93 -3.22
CA VAL A 123 -14.58 5.66 -4.65
C VAL A 123 -15.40 6.67 -5.48
N ARG A 124 -16.66 6.93 -5.07
CA ARG A 124 -17.52 7.89 -5.78
C ARG A 124 -17.02 9.33 -5.68
N GLU A 125 -16.61 9.75 -4.47
CA GLU A 125 -16.13 11.13 -4.24
C GLU A 125 -14.84 11.41 -5.01
N LEU A 126 -13.93 10.44 -5.08
CA LEU A 126 -12.64 10.65 -5.73
C LEU A 126 -12.72 10.55 -7.27
N GLY A 127 -13.63 9.75 -7.83
CA GLY A 127 -13.77 9.57 -9.27
C GLY A 127 -12.49 9.13 -9.99
N ALA A 128 -11.61 8.42 -9.29
CA ALA A 128 -10.29 7.98 -9.74
C ALA A 128 -10.01 6.57 -9.22
N PRO A 129 -8.98 5.85 -9.73
CA PRO A 129 -8.62 4.54 -9.23
C PRO A 129 -8.28 4.57 -7.72
N VAL A 130 -8.97 3.73 -6.92
CA VAL A 130 -8.75 3.63 -5.47
C VAL A 130 -8.16 2.27 -5.14
N ASN A 131 -7.16 2.29 -4.27
CA ASN A 131 -6.53 1.13 -3.65
C ASN A 131 -7.01 0.95 -2.20
N ILE A 132 -7.32 -0.26 -1.81
CA ILE A 132 -7.70 -0.63 -0.44
C ILE A 132 -6.73 -1.67 0.12
N LEU A 133 -6.29 -1.48 1.36
CA LEU A 133 -5.56 -2.49 2.11
C LEU A 133 -6.56 -3.42 2.79
N VAL A 134 -6.57 -4.69 2.41
CA VAL A 134 -7.49 -5.67 3.02
C VAL A 134 -6.94 -6.29 4.28
N GLY A 135 -7.84 -6.58 5.21
CA GLY A 135 -7.59 -7.20 6.50
C GLY A 135 -8.77 -8.07 6.93
N PRO A 136 -8.78 -8.55 8.19
CA PRO A 136 -9.77 -9.53 8.66
C PRO A 136 -11.24 -9.13 8.52
N HIS A 137 -11.55 -7.84 8.49
CA HIS A 137 -12.92 -7.31 8.43
C HIS A 137 -13.22 -6.59 7.10
N SER A 138 -12.33 -6.71 6.13
CA SER A 138 -12.54 -6.11 4.81
C SER A 138 -13.58 -6.88 4.00
N PRO A 139 -14.31 -6.20 3.11
CA PRO A 139 -15.15 -6.85 2.12
C PRO A 139 -14.34 -7.83 1.25
N THR A 140 -15.01 -8.81 0.70
CA THR A 140 -14.41 -9.76 -0.26
C THR A 140 -13.94 -9.05 -1.54
N VAL A 141 -13.09 -9.71 -2.33
CA VAL A 141 -12.62 -9.18 -3.62
C VAL A 141 -13.78 -8.80 -4.55
N ASN A 142 -14.82 -9.64 -4.60
CA ASN A 142 -16.00 -9.40 -5.45
C ASN A 142 -16.81 -8.18 -4.96
N GLU A 143 -16.99 -8.03 -3.65
CA GLU A 143 -17.66 -6.86 -3.07
C GLU A 143 -16.86 -5.59 -3.33
N LEU A 144 -15.54 -5.61 -3.12
CA LEU A 144 -14.67 -4.47 -3.44
C LEU A 144 -14.72 -4.10 -4.93
N ALA A 145 -14.74 -5.07 -5.83
CA ALA A 145 -14.90 -4.83 -7.26
C ALA A 145 -16.27 -4.18 -7.58
N THR A 146 -17.35 -4.64 -6.93
CA THR A 146 -18.69 -4.05 -7.07
C THR A 146 -18.74 -2.61 -6.56
N LEU A 147 -17.97 -2.27 -5.52
CA LEU A 147 -17.83 -0.90 -5.01
C LEU A 147 -16.98 0.00 -5.91
N GLY A 148 -16.33 -0.55 -6.95
CA GLY A 148 -15.48 0.20 -7.89
C GLY A 148 -14.03 0.34 -7.44
N VAL A 149 -13.57 -0.46 -6.48
CA VAL A 149 -12.15 -0.49 -6.07
C VAL A 149 -11.30 -1.03 -7.22
N ALA A 150 -10.27 -0.28 -7.60
CA ALA A 150 -9.42 -0.61 -8.74
C ALA A 150 -8.20 -1.49 -8.36
N ARG A 151 -7.74 -1.41 -7.11
CA ARG A 151 -6.56 -2.13 -6.61
C ARG A 151 -6.79 -2.64 -5.19
N ILE A 152 -6.26 -3.82 -4.91
CA ILE A 152 -6.29 -4.42 -3.58
C ILE A 152 -4.85 -4.71 -3.15
N SER A 153 -4.48 -4.21 -1.97
CA SER A 153 -3.19 -4.47 -1.33
C SER A 153 -3.35 -5.44 -0.17
N LEU A 154 -2.42 -6.37 -0.05
CA LEU A 154 -2.35 -7.36 1.04
C LEU A 154 -1.34 -6.95 2.13
N GLY A 155 -0.47 -5.98 1.84
CA GLY A 155 0.63 -5.59 2.71
C GLY A 155 1.45 -6.81 3.15
N GLY A 156 1.81 -6.87 4.41
CA GLY A 156 2.55 -8.00 4.97
C GLY A 156 1.70 -9.24 5.32
N ALA A 157 0.44 -9.33 4.91
CA ALA A 157 -0.45 -10.41 5.36
C ALA A 157 0.04 -11.80 4.91
N VAL A 158 0.48 -11.92 3.66
CA VAL A 158 0.99 -13.20 3.12
C VAL A 158 2.26 -13.64 3.88
N MET A 159 3.20 -12.73 4.08
CA MET A 159 4.43 -12.98 4.85
C MET A 159 4.10 -13.38 6.30
N ARG A 160 3.24 -12.61 6.99
CA ARG A 160 2.83 -12.96 8.37
C ARG A 160 2.15 -14.32 8.46
N SER A 161 1.32 -14.69 7.48
CA SER A 161 0.68 -16.02 7.43
C SER A 161 1.71 -17.13 7.26
N ALA A 162 2.70 -16.96 6.40
CA ALA A 162 3.77 -17.92 6.20
C ALA A 162 4.65 -18.09 7.46
N LEU A 163 5.00 -16.99 8.11
CA LEU A 163 5.77 -17.00 9.36
C LEU A 163 4.98 -17.61 10.53
N ASP A 164 3.67 -17.32 10.63
CA ASP A 164 2.83 -17.94 11.66
C ASP A 164 2.68 -19.45 11.46
N PHE A 165 2.53 -19.89 10.21
CA PHE A 165 2.57 -21.33 9.90
C PHE A 165 3.88 -21.95 10.37
N THR A 166 5.02 -21.35 10.00
CA THR A 166 6.35 -21.84 10.38
C THR A 166 6.51 -21.88 11.90
N ARG A 167 6.11 -20.82 12.60
CA ARG A 167 6.14 -20.73 14.07
C ARG A 167 5.35 -21.87 14.72
N ARG A 168 4.12 -22.12 14.25
CA ARG A 168 3.26 -23.20 14.79
C ARG A 168 3.86 -24.57 14.53
N ALA A 169 4.38 -24.82 13.33
CA ALA A 169 5.01 -26.08 12.95
C ALA A 169 6.26 -26.40 13.80
N VAL A 170 7.09 -25.38 14.05
CA VAL A 170 8.29 -25.53 14.92
C VAL A 170 7.88 -25.75 16.40
N ALA A 171 6.86 -25.04 16.89
CA ALA A 171 6.36 -25.25 18.25
C ALA A 171 5.80 -26.67 18.45
N GLU A 172 5.02 -27.19 17.49
CA GLU A 172 4.52 -28.58 17.52
C GLU A 172 5.67 -29.59 17.58
N LEU A 173 6.68 -29.42 16.72
CA LEU A 173 7.83 -30.33 16.70
C LEU A 173 8.58 -30.32 18.05
N ARG A 174 8.78 -29.15 18.64
CA ARG A 174 9.54 -29.01 19.90
C ARG A 174 8.76 -29.45 21.12
N GLU A 175 7.46 -29.16 21.20
CA GLU A 175 6.65 -29.30 22.40
C GLU A 175 5.83 -30.60 22.40
N GLN A 176 5.41 -31.08 21.25
CA GLN A 176 4.57 -32.26 21.08
C GLN A 176 5.29 -33.42 20.40
N THR A 177 6.58 -33.26 20.02
CA THR A 177 7.36 -34.26 19.26
C THR A 177 6.62 -34.80 18.04
N SER A 178 5.77 -33.94 17.43
CA SER A 178 4.96 -34.22 16.25
C SER A 178 5.41 -33.33 15.09
N TYR A 179 5.25 -33.80 13.89
CA TYR A 179 5.50 -33.07 12.63
C TYR A 179 4.24 -33.04 11.72
N ALA A 180 3.08 -33.31 12.30
CA ALA A 180 1.83 -33.42 11.52
C ALA A 180 1.50 -32.15 10.74
N THR A 181 1.77 -30.97 11.29
CA THR A 181 1.59 -29.69 10.59
C THR A 181 2.53 -29.53 9.40
N ILE A 182 3.81 -29.96 9.55
CA ILE A 182 4.83 -29.82 8.50
C ILE A 182 4.51 -30.66 7.27
N VAL A 183 3.99 -31.89 7.47
CA VAL A 183 3.72 -32.82 6.37
C VAL A 183 2.34 -32.60 5.71
N ARG A 184 1.52 -31.72 6.24
CA ARG A 184 0.22 -31.31 5.64
C ARG A 184 0.39 -30.29 4.52
N THR A 185 1.24 -30.58 3.55
CA THR A 185 1.37 -29.75 2.34
C THR A 185 0.85 -30.51 1.13
N ASN A 186 0.16 -29.79 0.24
CA ASN A 186 -0.24 -30.31 -1.06
C ASN A 186 0.80 -30.03 -2.15
N LEU A 187 1.87 -29.27 -1.82
CA LEU A 187 2.96 -28.99 -2.74
C LEU A 187 3.97 -30.13 -2.71
N THR A 188 4.14 -30.79 -3.84
CA THR A 188 5.17 -31.81 -4.03
C THR A 188 6.50 -31.15 -4.40
N HIS A 189 7.60 -31.93 -4.31
CA HIS A 189 8.90 -31.46 -4.80
C HIS A 189 8.85 -31.09 -6.29
N ALA A 190 8.13 -31.85 -7.10
CA ALA A 190 7.95 -31.54 -8.52
C ALA A 190 7.20 -30.22 -8.75
N ASP A 191 6.20 -29.91 -7.92
CA ASP A 191 5.47 -28.63 -8.01
C ASP A 191 6.40 -27.45 -7.63
N MET A 192 7.25 -27.63 -6.60
CA MET A 192 8.23 -26.60 -6.23
C MET A 192 9.24 -26.35 -7.36
N GLN A 193 9.74 -27.41 -8.03
CA GLN A 193 10.65 -27.26 -9.16
C GLN A 193 10.01 -26.47 -10.32
N LYS A 194 8.73 -26.70 -10.61
CA LYS A 194 7.99 -25.93 -11.63
C LYS A 194 7.78 -24.45 -11.25
N LEU A 195 7.64 -24.15 -9.96
CA LEU A 195 7.47 -22.77 -9.49
C LEU A 195 8.78 -21.98 -9.50
N MET A 196 9.91 -22.67 -9.37
CA MET A 196 11.24 -22.04 -9.30
C MET A 196 11.91 -21.87 -10.67
N GLY A 197 11.31 -22.43 -11.73
CA GLY A 197 11.73 -22.17 -13.09
C GLY A 197 12.47 -23.17 -13.80
#